data_3b178551ba12532d0b65fd12d4e739e5
#
_entry.id   3b178551ba12532d0b65fd12d4e739e5
#
_cell.length_a   1.000
_cell.length_b   1.000
_cell.length_c   1.000
_cell.angle_alpha   90.00
_cell.angle_beta   90.00
_cell.angle_gamma   90.00
#
_symmetry.space_group_name_H-M   'P 1'
#
loop_
_entity.id
_entity.type
_entity.pdbx_description
1 polymer ?
#
loop_
_entity_poly.entity_id
_entity_poly.type
_entity_poly.pdbx_seq_one_letter_code
_entity_poly.pdbx_strand_id
1 'polypeptide(L)'
;MKITADQLDRATGCGASTAGLWVEHINGSMARFEINTPERVAMFLAQVGHESQSLKRLVENLNYSAEGLLKTWPTRFTAVEAKQYARQPERIANRVYANRMGNGSPDSGDGYRYRGRGLIMITGHDNYAEAARALALPLVAQPELLEQRTWAAIAAGWFWQSRGLNDLADQGRFERITLKINSGYNGADDRAARLEWARAALAGA
;
A
#
# COMPACT_ATOMS: atom_id res chain seq x y z
N MET A 1 -13.18 -17.72 -0.47
CA MET A 1 -13.97 -17.04 0.59
C MET A 1 -14.41 -15.68 0.07
N LYS A 2 -15.64 -15.25 0.28
CA LYS A 2 -16.10 -13.86 0.07
C LYS A 2 -16.42 -13.24 1.42
N ILE A 3 -16.20 -11.93 1.55
CA ILE A 3 -16.57 -11.15 2.73
C ILE A 3 -17.71 -10.19 2.40
N THR A 4 -18.49 -9.82 3.42
CA THR A 4 -19.53 -8.79 3.32
C THR A 4 -18.95 -7.39 3.54
N ALA A 5 -19.71 -6.35 3.20
CA ALA A 5 -19.33 -4.98 3.49
C ALA A 5 -19.18 -4.72 5.01
N ASP A 6 -20.04 -5.33 5.84
CA ASP A 6 -19.94 -5.26 7.31
C ASP A 6 -18.65 -5.91 7.82
N GLN A 7 -18.28 -7.09 7.29
CA GLN A 7 -17.02 -7.73 7.64
C GLN A 7 -15.81 -6.88 7.22
N LEU A 8 -15.84 -6.26 6.02
CA LEU A 8 -14.78 -5.37 5.57
C LEU A 8 -14.65 -4.12 6.46
N ASP A 9 -15.77 -3.53 6.86
CA ASP A 9 -15.76 -2.40 7.79
C ASP A 9 -15.17 -2.78 9.14
N ARG A 10 -15.65 -3.83 9.76
CA ARG A 10 -15.13 -4.31 11.06
C ARG A 10 -13.66 -4.70 11.01
N ALA A 11 -13.21 -5.30 9.89
CA ALA A 11 -11.82 -5.72 9.72
C ALA A 11 -10.85 -4.55 9.52
N THR A 12 -11.29 -3.46 8.88
CA THR A 12 -10.40 -2.36 8.46
C THR A 12 -10.68 -1.03 9.16
N GLY A 13 -11.84 -0.88 9.78
CA GLY A 13 -12.29 0.39 10.36
C GLY A 13 -12.54 1.47 9.33
N CYS A 14 -12.94 1.10 8.09
CA CYS A 14 -13.07 2.06 7.00
C CYS A 14 -14.37 2.87 7.03
N GLY A 15 -15.39 2.41 7.74
CA GLY A 15 -16.75 2.94 7.78
C GLY A 15 -17.65 2.28 6.72
N ALA A 16 -18.92 2.05 7.06
CA ALA A 16 -19.88 1.29 6.24
C ALA A 16 -20.00 1.81 4.79
N SER A 17 -20.03 3.13 4.59
CA SER A 17 -20.07 3.72 3.24
C SER A 17 -18.85 3.37 2.42
N THR A 18 -17.65 3.45 3.00
CA THR A 18 -16.40 3.08 2.33
C THR A 18 -16.39 1.58 2.04
N ALA A 19 -16.78 0.75 3.01
CA ALA A 19 -16.85 -0.70 2.84
C ALA A 19 -17.76 -1.10 1.67
N GLY A 20 -18.93 -0.47 1.55
CA GLY A 20 -19.84 -0.70 0.42
C GLY A 20 -19.22 -0.41 -0.94
N LEU A 21 -18.36 0.62 -1.02
CA LEU A 21 -17.66 0.99 -2.26
C LEU A 21 -16.48 0.07 -2.61
N TRP A 22 -15.94 -0.66 -1.64
CA TRP A 22 -14.71 -1.44 -1.80
C TRP A 22 -14.92 -2.95 -1.83
N VAL A 23 -15.99 -3.46 -1.21
CA VAL A 23 -16.15 -4.89 -0.92
C VAL A 23 -16.06 -5.77 -2.17
N GLU A 24 -16.67 -5.37 -3.29
CA GLU A 24 -16.61 -6.16 -4.52
C GLU A 24 -15.22 -6.14 -5.15
N HIS A 25 -14.51 -5.02 -5.09
CA HIS A 25 -13.12 -4.91 -5.60
C HIS A 25 -12.15 -5.75 -4.77
N ILE A 26 -12.30 -5.74 -3.45
CA ILE A 26 -11.50 -6.57 -2.53
C ILE A 26 -11.80 -8.05 -2.75
N ASN A 27 -13.08 -8.44 -2.83
CA ASN A 27 -13.48 -9.81 -3.11
C ASN A 27 -12.95 -10.31 -4.47
N GLY A 28 -13.02 -9.48 -5.50
CA GLY A 28 -12.47 -9.80 -6.82
C GLY A 28 -10.95 -10.01 -6.79
N SER A 29 -10.23 -9.16 -6.06
CA SER A 29 -8.79 -9.31 -5.85
C SER A 29 -8.45 -10.58 -5.08
N MET A 30 -9.12 -10.82 -3.95
CA MET A 30 -8.89 -12.02 -3.13
C MET A 30 -9.15 -13.32 -3.91
N ALA A 31 -10.20 -13.35 -4.70
CA ALA A 31 -10.52 -14.51 -5.54
C ALA A 31 -9.44 -14.78 -6.60
N ARG A 32 -8.96 -13.71 -7.27
CA ARG A 32 -7.94 -13.81 -8.33
C ARG A 32 -6.58 -14.30 -7.82
N PHE A 33 -6.21 -13.92 -6.60
CA PHE A 33 -4.88 -14.16 -6.04
C PHE A 33 -4.89 -15.18 -4.88
N GLU A 34 -5.93 -16.03 -4.82
CA GLU A 34 -6.05 -17.15 -3.88
C GLU A 34 -5.94 -16.75 -2.39
N ILE A 35 -6.41 -15.54 -2.07
CA ILE A 35 -6.55 -15.08 -0.68
C ILE A 35 -7.90 -15.58 -0.18
N ASN A 36 -7.99 -16.88 0.12
CA ASN A 36 -9.26 -17.61 0.22
C ASN A 36 -9.48 -18.39 1.53
N THR A 37 -8.51 -18.35 2.47
CA THR A 37 -8.68 -18.89 3.83
C THR A 37 -8.94 -17.75 4.82
N PRO A 38 -9.61 -18.00 5.96
CA PRO A 38 -9.84 -16.96 6.97
C PRO A 38 -8.56 -16.24 7.39
N GLU A 39 -7.46 -16.97 7.58
CA GLU A 39 -6.19 -16.39 8.02
C GLU A 39 -5.51 -15.57 6.92
N ARG A 40 -5.50 -16.04 5.67
CA ARG A 40 -5.01 -15.24 4.53
C ARG A 40 -5.79 -13.94 4.39
N VAL A 41 -7.13 -14.00 4.48
CA VAL A 41 -8.00 -12.83 4.39
C VAL A 41 -7.75 -11.87 5.56
N ALA A 42 -7.68 -12.36 6.79
CA ALA A 42 -7.43 -11.53 7.97
C ALA A 42 -6.10 -10.80 7.87
N MET A 43 -5.03 -11.50 7.54
CA MET A 43 -3.70 -10.90 7.39
C MET A 43 -3.62 -9.91 6.22
N PHE A 44 -4.26 -10.22 5.09
CA PHE A 44 -4.33 -9.31 3.94
C PHE A 44 -5.07 -8.02 4.30
N LEU A 45 -6.26 -8.12 4.92
CA LEU A 45 -7.05 -6.95 5.30
C LEU A 45 -6.35 -6.09 6.36
N ALA A 46 -5.64 -6.70 7.31
CA ALA A 46 -4.84 -5.99 8.29
C ALA A 46 -3.75 -5.12 7.63
N GLN A 47 -3.01 -5.70 6.68
CA GLN A 47 -1.95 -4.98 5.97
C GLN A 47 -2.50 -3.88 5.07
N VAL A 48 -3.49 -4.19 4.24
CA VAL A 48 -4.15 -3.23 3.35
C VAL A 48 -4.80 -2.11 4.16
N GLY A 49 -5.47 -2.43 5.27
CA GLY A 49 -6.08 -1.45 6.17
C GLY A 49 -5.07 -0.48 6.76
N HIS A 50 -3.88 -0.96 7.13
CA HIS A 50 -2.79 -0.12 7.62
C HIS A 50 -2.24 0.79 6.50
N GLU A 51 -1.77 0.22 5.39
CA GLU A 51 -1.11 0.93 4.29
C GLU A 51 -1.99 2.03 3.68
N SER A 52 -3.27 1.74 3.51
CA SER A 52 -4.24 2.66 2.90
C SER A 52 -4.98 3.55 3.89
N GLN A 53 -4.62 3.52 5.18
CA GLN A 53 -5.35 4.22 6.24
C GLN A 53 -6.86 3.92 6.18
N SER A 54 -7.20 2.63 6.36
CA SER A 54 -8.57 2.14 6.29
C SER A 54 -9.24 2.42 4.94
N LEU A 55 -8.58 2.08 3.84
CA LEU A 55 -9.04 2.22 2.44
C LEU A 55 -9.31 3.67 1.99
N LYS A 56 -8.83 4.66 2.74
CA LYS A 56 -9.08 6.09 2.49
C LYS A 56 -7.98 6.78 1.68
N ARG A 57 -6.79 6.18 1.64
CA ARG A 57 -5.63 6.76 0.96
C ARG A 57 -5.11 5.84 -0.13
N LEU A 58 -5.12 6.34 -1.36
CA LEU A 58 -4.60 5.65 -2.55
C LEU A 58 -3.34 6.32 -3.14
N VAL A 59 -2.92 7.45 -2.57
CA VAL A 59 -1.70 8.17 -2.97
C VAL A 59 -0.97 8.59 -1.72
N GLU A 60 0.34 8.41 -1.69
CA GLU A 60 1.16 8.85 -0.57
C GLU A 60 1.10 10.37 -0.37
N ASN A 61 1.16 10.79 0.89
CA ASN A 61 1.18 12.21 1.22
C ASN A 61 2.63 12.72 1.32
N LEU A 62 3.04 13.48 0.33
CA LEU A 62 4.37 14.10 0.25
C LEU A 62 4.37 15.58 0.69
N ASN A 63 3.29 16.07 1.28
CA ASN A 63 3.15 17.44 1.73
C ASN A 63 3.81 17.67 3.11
N TYR A 64 5.13 17.54 3.19
CA TYR A 64 5.89 17.65 4.42
C TYR A 64 6.24 19.10 4.77
N SER A 65 6.27 19.41 6.08
CA SER A 65 6.94 20.61 6.60
C SER A 65 8.46 20.43 6.61
N ALA A 66 9.21 21.49 6.79
CA ALA A 66 10.67 21.42 6.93
C ALA A 66 11.09 20.46 8.05
N GLU A 67 10.44 20.54 9.21
CA GLU A 67 10.67 19.63 10.34
C GLU A 67 10.32 18.17 9.99
N GLY A 68 9.19 17.97 9.29
CA GLY A 68 8.77 16.67 8.81
C GLY A 68 9.79 16.04 7.86
N LEU A 69 10.39 16.81 6.96
CA LEU A 69 11.44 16.34 6.06
C LEU A 69 12.68 15.87 6.83
N LEU A 70 13.15 16.67 7.81
CA LEU A 70 14.31 16.33 8.62
C LEU A 70 14.06 15.08 9.49
N LYS A 71 12.84 14.93 10.00
CA LYS A 71 12.44 13.75 10.78
C LYS A 71 12.35 12.49 9.93
N THR A 72 11.75 12.58 8.74
CA THR A 72 11.49 11.42 7.88
C THR A 72 12.72 10.99 7.09
N TRP A 73 13.51 11.96 6.61
CA TRP A 73 14.71 11.73 5.80
C TRP A 73 15.91 12.54 6.31
N PRO A 74 16.42 12.25 7.51
CA PRO A 74 17.47 13.06 8.16
C PRO A 74 18.78 13.10 7.36
N THR A 75 19.03 12.11 6.50
CA THR A 75 20.23 12.03 5.65
C THR A 75 20.02 12.63 4.25
N ARG A 76 18.80 13.04 3.90
CA ARG A 76 18.46 13.53 2.56
C ARG A 76 18.36 15.05 2.49
N PHE A 77 18.17 15.72 3.62
CA PHE A 77 17.97 17.16 3.69
C PHE A 77 18.82 17.78 4.79
N THR A 78 19.51 18.86 4.47
CA THR A 78 20.02 19.82 5.46
C THR A 78 18.88 20.71 5.95
N ALA A 79 19.06 21.43 7.07
CA ALA A 79 18.05 22.35 7.58
C ALA A 79 17.68 23.47 6.58
N VAL A 80 18.66 23.93 5.79
CA VAL A 80 18.43 24.93 4.74
C VAL A 80 17.59 24.34 3.61
N GLU A 81 17.99 23.18 3.10
CA GLU A 81 17.25 22.50 2.02
C GLU A 81 15.83 22.11 2.46
N ALA A 82 15.65 21.62 3.69
CA ALA A 82 14.32 21.27 4.20
C ALA A 82 13.35 22.46 4.15
N LYS A 83 13.82 23.68 4.47
CA LYS A 83 13.01 24.90 4.31
C LYS A 83 12.67 25.20 2.85
N GLN A 84 13.63 24.99 1.94
CA GLN A 84 13.43 25.24 0.50
C GLN A 84 12.49 24.22 -0.16
N TYR A 85 12.43 23.00 0.36
CA TYR A 85 11.60 21.92 -0.19
C TYR A 85 10.25 21.79 0.52
N ALA A 86 10.08 22.39 1.69
CA ALA A 86 8.85 22.29 2.48
C ALA A 86 7.60 22.61 1.64
N ARG A 87 6.57 21.78 1.79
CA ARG A 87 5.28 21.92 1.09
C ARG A 87 5.35 21.87 -0.43
N GLN A 88 6.40 21.25 -0.99
CA GLN A 88 6.56 21.04 -2.43
C GLN A 88 6.60 19.55 -2.77
N PRO A 89 5.44 18.84 -2.80
CA PRO A 89 5.36 17.38 -2.92
C PRO A 89 6.13 16.81 -4.10
N GLU A 90 6.06 17.44 -5.26
CA GLU A 90 6.76 17.00 -6.47
C GLU A 90 8.28 17.07 -6.31
N ARG A 91 8.81 18.20 -5.85
CA ARG A 91 10.23 18.35 -5.62
C ARG A 91 10.76 17.40 -4.53
N ILE A 92 9.97 17.19 -3.49
CA ILE A 92 10.30 16.25 -2.41
C ILE A 92 10.40 14.82 -2.99
N ALA A 93 9.40 14.37 -3.72
CA ALA A 93 9.39 13.04 -4.33
C ALA A 93 10.57 12.85 -5.28
N ASN A 94 10.79 13.80 -6.18
CA ASN A 94 11.86 13.75 -7.18
C ASN A 94 13.25 13.70 -6.53
N ARG A 95 13.42 14.29 -5.32
CA ARG A 95 14.67 14.20 -4.57
C ARG A 95 14.79 12.86 -3.81
N VAL A 96 13.76 12.47 -3.05
CA VAL A 96 13.90 11.33 -2.14
C VAL A 96 13.89 9.98 -2.86
N TYR A 97 13.27 9.91 -4.03
CA TYR A 97 13.17 8.70 -4.85
C TYR A 97 14.14 8.68 -6.05
N ALA A 98 14.92 9.76 -6.28
CA ALA A 98 15.89 9.80 -7.36
C ALA A 98 16.90 8.64 -7.30
N ASN A 99 17.25 8.10 -8.47
CA ASN A 99 18.24 7.03 -8.63
C ASN A 99 18.00 5.79 -7.78
N ARG A 100 16.71 5.50 -7.50
CA ARG A 100 16.28 4.34 -6.71
C ARG A 100 15.10 3.67 -7.39
N MET A 101 14.97 2.35 -7.23
CA MET A 101 13.82 1.58 -7.73
C MET A 101 13.54 1.84 -9.24
N GLY A 102 14.60 2.00 -10.04
CA GLY A 102 14.52 2.29 -11.47
C GLY A 102 14.17 3.73 -11.84
N ASN A 103 13.98 4.64 -10.87
CA ASN A 103 13.77 6.05 -11.17
C ASN A 103 15.07 6.69 -11.65
N GLY A 104 14.98 7.66 -12.56
CA GLY A 104 16.07 8.50 -13.02
C GLY A 104 16.52 9.55 -11.99
N SER A 105 17.28 10.55 -12.47
CA SER A 105 17.72 11.71 -11.68
C SER A 105 16.53 12.53 -11.16
N PRO A 106 16.74 13.48 -10.23
CA PRO A 106 15.67 14.37 -9.79
C PRO A 106 14.95 15.10 -10.93
N ASP A 107 15.69 15.44 -12.00
CA ASP A 107 15.17 16.18 -13.15
C ASP A 107 14.32 15.30 -14.11
N SER A 108 14.36 13.98 -13.96
CA SER A 108 13.53 13.08 -14.75
C SER A 108 12.03 13.19 -14.41
N GLY A 109 11.70 13.64 -13.20
CA GLY A 109 10.34 13.65 -12.70
C GLY A 109 9.83 12.30 -12.22
N ASP A 110 10.62 11.22 -12.36
CA ASP A 110 10.20 9.86 -12.05
C ASP A 110 9.80 9.67 -10.59
N GLY A 111 10.49 10.34 -9.67
CA GLY A 111 10.19 10.24 -8.25
C GLY A 111 8.74 10.61 -7.94
N TYR A 112 8.22 11.68 -8.52
CA TYR A 112 6.83 12.08 -8.34
C TYR A 112 5.88 11.27 -9.22
N ARG A 113 6.29 10.97 -10.46
CA ARG A 113 5.50 10.16 -11.39
C ARG A 113 5.19 8.79 -10.83
N TYR A 114 6.18 8.11 -10.24
CA TYR A 114 6.04 6.76 -9.66
C TYR A 114 6.03 6.77 -8.13
N ARG A 115 5.45 7.82 -7.54
CA ARG A 115 5.20 7.88 -6.09
C ARG A 115 4.26 6.77 -5.65
N GLY A 116 4.18 6.53 -4.35
CA GLY A 116 3.34 5.47 -3.78
C GLY A 116 1.86 5.62 -4.17
N ARG A 117 1.31 4.58 -4.80
CA ARG A 117 -0.12 4.50 -5.15
C ARG A 117 -0.71 3.13 -4.88
N GLY A 118 -2.05 3.10 -4.84
CA GLY A 118 -2.85 1.91 -4.56
C GLY A 118 -2.92 1.58 -3.07
N LEU A 119 -3.60 0.48 -2.76
CA LEU A 119 -3.83 0.07 -1.37
C LEU A 119 -2.57 -0.38 -0.62
N ILE A 120 -1.48 -0.67 -1.33
CA ILE A 120 -0.21 -1.13 -0.77
C ILE A 120 0.96 -0.22 -1.12
N MET A 121 0.69 0.97 -1.62
CA MET A 121 1.67 2.01 -1.93
C MET A 121 2.81 1.53 -2.83
N ILE A 122 2.49 0.97 -4.01
CA ILE A 122 3.50 0.62 -5.02
C ILE A 122 4.27 1.88 -5.41
N THR A 123 5.61 1.85 -5.27
CA THR A 123 6.49 3.01 -5.42
C THR A 123 7.69 2.64 -6.31
N GLY A 124 8.08 3.55 -7.20
CA GLY A 124 9.26 3.45 -8.07
C GLY A 124 8.99 2.77 -9.41
N HIS A 125 9.71 3.23 -10.44
CA HIS A 125 9.53 2.80 -11.83
C HIS A 125 9.56 1.28 -12.00
N ASP A 126 10.54 0.59 -11.40
CA ASP A 126 10.67 -0.86 -11.57
C ASP A 126 9.48 -1.63 -11.01
N ASN A 127 8.96 -1.22 -9.84
CA ASN A 127 7.78 -1.83 -9.25
C ASN A 127 6.51 -1.57 -10.08
N TYR A 128 6.38 -0.37 -10.66
CA TYR A 128 5.29 -0.08 -11.61
C TYR A 128 5.43 -0.92 -12.89
N ALA A 129 6.65 -1.10 -13.40
CA ALA A 129 6.90 -1.92 -14.59
C ALA A 129 6.65 -3.42 -14.31
N GLU A 130 7.02 -3.93 -13.13
CA GLU A 130 6.73 -5.29 -12.70
C GLU A 130 5.21 -5.52 -12.62
N ALA A 131 4.48 -4.62 -11.95
CA ALA A 131 3.03 -4.66 -11.85
C ALA A 131 2.36 -4.55 -13.23
N ALA A 132 2.84 -3.66 -14.10
CA ALA A 132 2.33 -3.47 -15.45
C ALA A 132 2.38 -4.77 -16.27
N ARG A 133 3.53 -5.45 -16.25
CA ARG A 133 3.71 -6.74 -16.97
C ARG A 133 2.82 -7.83 -16.39
N ALA A 134 2.79 -7.97 -15.07
CA ALA A 134 2.05 -9.04 -14.41
C ALA A 134 0.53 -8.89 -14.53
N LEU A 135 0.04 -7.66 -14.55
CA LEU A 135 -1.40 -7.35 -14.59
C LEU A 135 -1.91 -7.07 -16.00
N ALA A 136 -1.01 -6.96 -17.00
CA ALA A 136 -1.31 -6.50 -18.36
C ALA A 136 -1.97 -5.11 -18.39
N LEU A 137 -1.46 -4.17 -17.56
CA LEU A 137 -1.96 -2.81 -17.43
C LEU A 137 -0.88 -1.80 -17.83
N PRO A 138 -1.22 -0.66 -18.45
CA PRO A 138 -0.25 0.35 -18.87
C PRO A 138 0.25 1.24 -17.71
N LEU A 139 0.63 0.65 -16.56
CA LEU A 139 0.93 1.38 -15.32
C LEU A 139 2.18 2.29 -15.42
N VAL A 140 3.10 2.00 -16.32
CA VAL A 140 4.26 2.88 -16.56
C VAL A 140 3.82 4.15 -17.31
N ALA A 141 2.92 4.02 -18.27
CA ALA A 141 2.38 5.16 -19.02
C ALA A 141 1.30 5.92 -18.23
N GLN A 142 0.48 5.19 -17.46
CA GLN A 142 -0.69 5.68 -16.73
C GLN A 142 -0.65 5.21 -15.26
N PRO A 143 0.30 5.71 -14.44
CA PRO A 143 0.46 5.29 -13.05
C PRO A 143 -0.76 5.60 -12.17
N GLU A 144 -1.58 6.59 -12.55
CA GLU A 144 -2.81 6.98 -11.87
C GLU A 144 -3.93 5.92 -11.94
N LEU A 145 -3.81 4.89 -12.78
CA LEU A 145 -4.73 3.75 -12.75
C LEU A 145 -4.77 3.09 -11.37
N LEU A 146 -3.67 3.10 -10.62
CA LEU A 146 -3.63 2.59 -9.26
C LEU A 146 -4.43 3.43 -8.24
N GLU A 147 -4.96 4.58 -8.64
CA GLU A 147 -5.87 5.41 -7.83
C GLU A 147 -7.35 4.98 -8.03
N GLN A 148 -7.63 4.10 -9.00
CA GLN A 148 -8.96 3.53 -9.23
C GLN A 148 -9.14 2.26 -8.37
N ARG A 149 -10.28 2.13 -7.70
CA ARG A 149 -10.55 1.04 -6.74
C ARG A 149 -10.25 -0.35 -7.29
N THR A 150 -10.70 -0.63 -8.51
CA THR A 150 -10.47 -1.94 -9.16
C THR A 150 -8.98 -2.26 -9.25
N TRP A 151 -8.21 -1.34 -9.80
CA TRP A 151 -6.78 -1.57 -10.04
C TRP A 151 -5.96 -1.49 -8.76
N ALA A 152 -6.35 -0.64 -7.82
CA ALA A 152 -5.75 -0.58 -6.49
C ALA A 152 -5.89 -1.91 -5.73
N ALA A 153 -7.08 -2.52 -5.77
CA ALA A 153 -7.33 -3.81 -5.13
C ALA A 153 -6.60 -4.95 -5.86
N ILE A 154 -6.66 -5.00 -7.19
CA ILE A 154 -5.96 -6.00 -8.00
C ILE A 154 -4.45 -5.93 -7.81
N ALA A 155 -3.87 -4.73 -7.78
CA ALA A 155 -2.44 -4.55 -7.56
C ALA A 155 -2.01 -4.98 -6.14
N ALA A 156 -2.85 -4.78 -5.13
CA ALA A 156 -2.58 -5.25 -3.77
C ALA A 156 -2.58 -6.78 -3.68
N GLY A 157 -3.56 -7.46 -4.31
CA GLY A 157 -3.59 -8.92 -4.37
C GLY A 157 -2.42 -9.50 -5.17
N TRP A 158 -2.06 -8.89 -6.30
CA TRP A 158 -0.88 -9.27 -7.06
C TRP A 158 0.40 -9.15 -6.22
N PHE A 159 0.61 -8.03 -5.55
CA PHE A 159 1.77 -7.84 -4.68
C PHE A 159 1.81 -8.91 -3.59
N TRP A 160 0.67 -9.21 -2.97
CA TRP A 160 0.55 -10.25 -1.97
C TRP A 160 0.98 -11.61 -2.49
N GLN A 161 0.46 -12.04 -3.63
CA GLN A 161 0.79 -13.33 -4.23
C GLN A 161 2.25 -13.38 -4.71
N SER A 162 2.72 -12.34 -5.42
CA SER A 162 4.08 -12.29 -5.99
C SER A 162 5.19 -12.31 -4.94
N ARG A 163 4.89 -11.91 -3.71
CA ARG A 163 5.83 -11.97 -2.57
C ARG A 163 5.67 -13.23 -1.72
N GLY A 164 4.83 -14.19 -2.12
CA GLY A 164 4.60 -15.45 -1.40
C GLY A 164 3.93 -15.24 -0.04
N LEU A 165 3.03 -14.24 0.08
CA LEU A 165 2.44 -13.90 1.38
C LEU A 165 1.31 -14.84 1.79
N ASN A 166 0.70 -15.57 0.84
CA ASN A 166 -0.23 -16.66 1.15
C ASN A 166 0.43 -17.74 2.01
N ASP A 167 1.63 -18.19 1.60
CA ASP A 167 2.37 -19.24 2.34
C ASP A 167 2.77 -18.77 3.74
N LEU A 168 3.14 -17.50 3.88
CA LEU A 168 3.43 -16.92 5.19
C LEU A 168 2.19 -16.81 6.07
N ALA A 169 1.04 -16.48 5.47
CA ALA A 169 -0.23 -16.42 6.19
C ALA A 169 -0.67 -17.81 6.68
N ASP A 170 -0.55 -18.84 5.84
CA ASP A 170 -0.85 -20.24 6.22
C ASP A 170 0.05 -20.75 7.36
N GLN A 171 1.26 -20.19 7.48
CA GLN A 171 2.20 -20.49 8.56
C GLN A 171 2.03 -19.59 9.80
N GLY A 172 1.06 -18.67 9.80
CA GLY A 172 0.85 -17.73 10.89
C GLY A 172 1.94 -16.65 11.03
N ARG A 173 2.78 -16.41 10.00
CA ARG A 173 3.97 -15.56 10.08
C ARG A 173 3.70 -14.10 9.76
N PHE A 174 2.81 -13.47 10.50
CA PHE A 174 2.36 -12.10 10.25
C PHE A 174 3.48 -11.04 10.29
N GLU A 175 4.42 -11.16 11.22
CA GLU A 175 5.58 -10.26 11.31
C GLU A 175 6.47 -10.33 10.06
N ARG A 176 6.64 -11.53 9.48
CA ARG A 176 7.39 -11.70 8.21
C ARG A 176 6.66 -11.08 7.04
N ILE A 177 5.32 -11.11 7.04
CA ILE A 177 4.50 -10.41 6.05
C ILE A 177 4.73 -8.90 6.17
N THR A 178 4.64 -8.36 7.38
CA THR A 178 4.92 -6.94 7.67
C THR A 178 6.32 -6.53 7.15
N LEU A 179 7.34 -7.32 7.45
CA LEU A 179 8.71 -7.05 7.00
C LEU A 179 8.83 -7.03 5.47
N LYS A 180 8.15 -7.96 4.77
CA LYS A 180 8.16 -8.00 3.30
C LYS A 180 7.42 -6.82 2.64
N ILE A 181 6.39 -6.30 3.28
CA ILE A 181 5.61 -5.16 2.78
C ILE A 181 6.34 -3.84 3.06
N ASN A 182 6.79 -3.63 4.30
CA ASN A 182 7.28 -2.34 4.78
C ASN A 182 8.82 -2.23 4.82
N SER A 183 9.56 -3.30 4.53
CA SER A 183 11.02 -3.38 4.70
C SER A 183 11.50 -3.03 6.13
N GLY A 184 10.61 -3.15 7.13
CA GLY A 184 10.84 -2.84 8.54
C GLY A 184 9.60 -3.15 9.37
N TYR A 185 9.61 -2.69 10.63
CA TYR A 185 8.52 -2.93 11.59
C TYR A 185 7.71 -1.66 11.91
N ASN A 186 7.78 -0.63 11.06
CA ASN A 186 6.97 0.57 11.28
C ASN A 186 5.48 0.23 11.24
N GLY A 187 4.75 0.70 12.27
CA GLY A 187 3.33 0.42 12.41
C GLY A 187 2.99 -1.02 12.83
N ALA A 188 3.95 -1.79 13.38
CA ALA A 188 3.72 -3.18 13.80
C ALA A 188 2.54 -3.33 14.76
N ASP A 189 2.42 -2.45 15.76
CA ASP A 189 1.34 -2.49 16.74
C ASP A 189 -0.04 -2.23 16.10
N ASP A 190 -0.15 -1.23 15.20
CA ASP A 190 -1.40 -0.98 14.47
C ASP A 190 -1.77 -2.14 13.55
N ARG A 191 -0.79 -2.74 12.86
CA ARG A 191 -1.01 -3.92 12.01
C ARG A 191 -1.48 -5.12 12.83
N ALA A 192 -0.89 -5.34 14.02
CA ALA A 192 -1.31 -6.40 14.92
C ALA A 192 -2.73 -6.18 15.45
N ALA A 193 -3.06 -4.97 15.88
CA ALA A 193 -4.43 -4.63 16.30
C ALA A 193 -5.45 -4.86 15.16
N ARG A 194 -5.12 -4.47 13.92
CA ARG A 194 -5.97 -4.71 12.74
C ARG A 194 -6.13 -6.20 12.43
N LEU A 195 -5.10 -7.02 12.66
CA LEU A 195 -5.22 -8.46 12.50
C LEU A 195 -6.26 -9.05 13.44
N GLU A 196 -6.27 -8.61 14.71
CA GLU A 196 -7.28 -9.06 15.66
C GLU A 196 -8.70 -8.59 15.27
N TRP A 197 -8.85 -7.34 14.77
CA TRP A 197 -10.13 -6.88 14.23
C TRP A 197 -10.61 -7.74 13.05
N ALA A 198 -9.69 -8.05 12.14
CA ALA A 198 -10.03 -8.86 10.97
C ALA A 198 -10.41 -10.29 11.34
N ARG A 199 -9.68 -10.93 12.26
CA ARG A 199 -10.02 -12.25 12.79
C ARG A 199 -11.40 -12.26 13.45
N ALA A 200 -11.69 -11.28 14.31
CA ALA A 200 -12.98 -11.14 14.97
C ALA A 200 -14.13 -10.90 13.97
N ALA A 201 -13.89 -10.10 12.92
CA ALA A 201 -14.87 -9.84 11.88
C ALA A 201 -15.21 -11.08 11.03
N LEU A 202 -14.25 -12.01 10.89
CA LEU A 202 -14.40 -13.23 10.09
C LEU A 202 -14.88 -14.43 10.89
N ALA A 203 -14.72 -14.44 12.21
CA ALA A 203 -15.13 -15.56 13.08
C ALA A 203 -16.65 -15.74 13.21
N GLY A 204 -17.44 -14.75 12.80
CA GLY A 204 -18.92 -14.78 12.83
C GLY A 204 -19.57 -15.10 11.48
N ALA A 205 -18.85 -15.76 10.57
CA ALA A 205 -19.33 -16.10 9.22
C ALA A 205 -19.79 -17.54 9.11
#